data_b336bdf89393f860a19a17838b99bce1
#
_entry.id   b336bdf89393f860a19a17838b99bce1
#
_cell.length_a   1.000
_cell.length_b   1.000
_cell.length_c   1.000
_cell.angle_alpha   90.00
_cell.angle_beta   90.00
_cell.angle_gamma   90.00
#
_symmetry.space_group_name_H-M   'P 1'
#
loop_
_entity.id
_entity.type
_entity.pdbx_description
1 polymer ?
#
loop_
_entity_poly.entity_id
_entity_poly.type
_entity_poly.pdbx_seq_one_letter_code
_entity_poly.pdbx_strand_id
1 'polypeptide(L)'
;MQRPVILIVEDEPGIADTLQYALRTEGFEPRWCAAGEAALAQADDAALVILDVGLPDISGFEVFKRLRAREPTLPILFLTARADEIDRVVGLELGADDYVTKPFSPRELVARVRTVLRRSALPTAANTSAATPFACDDGKRLIHYYGQALDLSRYEYGLLKTLIGRPGFVFTRERLLSLVWDDDTDSLDRTVDAHVKTLRAKLKTIAPSLEPIRTHRGVG
;
A
#
# COMPACT_ATOMS: atom_id res chain seq x y z
N MET A 1 15.87 20.14 13.01
CA MET A 1 14.79 19.46 12.25
C MET A 1 13.95 18.70 13.25
N GLN A 2 12.63 18.85 13.21
CA GLN A 2 11.71 18.12 14.09
C GLN A 2 11.69 16.65 13.67
N ARG A 3 11.67 15.73 14.64
CA ARG A 3 11.62 14.30 14.36
C ARG A 3 10.21 13.93 13.87
N PRO A 4 10.06 13.06 12.85
CA PRO A 4 8.74 12.60 12.43
C PRO A 4 8.03 11.85 13.56
N VAL A 5 6.79 12.24 13.85
CA VAL A 5 5.95 11.59 14.88
C VAL A 5 5.36 10.31 14.29
N ILE A 6 5.56 9.19 14.97
CA ILE A 6 4.97 7.89 14.62
C ILE A 6 3.95 7.52 15.70
N LEU A 7 2.67 7.55 15.36
CA LEU A 7 1.61 7.12 16.26
C LEU A 7 1.53 5.59 16.26
N ILE A 8 1.67 4.97 17.44
CA ILE A 8 1.53 3.54 17.66
C ILE A 8 0.20 3.31 18.34
N VAL A 9 -0.67 2.51 17.73
CA VAL A 9 -1.97 2.12 18.27
C VAL A 9 -1.94 0.61 18.50
N GLU A 10 -1.71 0.21 19.74
CA GLU A 10 -1.43 -1.18 20.14
C GLU A 10 -1.85 -1.35 21.59
N ASP A 11 -2.68 -2.33 21.91
CA ASP A 11 -3.17 -2.57 23.27
C ASP A 11 -2.20 -3.37 24.15
N GLU A 12 -1.26 -4.10 23.56
CA GLU A 12 -0.23 -4.85 24.28
C GLU A 12 0.97 -3.96 24.65
N PRO A 13 1.19 -3.61 25.96
CA PRO A 13 2.27 -2.70 26.37
C PRO A 13 3.66 -3.22 25.98
N GLY A 14 3.89 -4.54 26.04
CA GLY A 14 5.20 -5.13 25.70
C GLY A 14 5.56 -4.95 24.21
N ILE A 15 4.59 -5.02 23.32
CA ILE A 15 4.78 -4.75 21.89
C ILE A 15 5.01 -3.25 21.69
N ALA A 16 4.19 -2.41 22.32
CA ALA A 16 4.30 -0.96 22.23
C ALA A 16 5.67 -0.45 22.72
N ASP A 17 6.17 -0.94 23.85
CA ASP A 17 7.50 -0.59 24.39
C ASP A 17 8.63 -0.96 23.42
N THR A 18 8.55 -2.18 22.86
CA THR A 18 9.52 -2.65 21.86
C THR A 18 9.54 -1.75 20.63
N LEU A 19 8.37 -1.36 20.12
CA LEU A 19 8.23 -0.45 18.98
C LEU A 19 8.73 0.95 19.29
N GLN A 20 8.37 1.51 20.45
CA GLN A 20 8.84 2.81 20.89
C GLN A 20 10.36 2.86 20.97
N TYR A 21 10.98 1.85 21.57
CA TYR A 21 12.44 1.76 21.66
C TYR A 21 13.09 1.72 20.27
N ALA A 22 12.62 0.83 19.39
CA ALA A 22 13.17 0.70 18.05
C ALA A 22 13.05 1.98 17.22
N LEU A 23 11.89 2.63 17.28
CA LEU A 23 11.64 3.88 16.54
C LEU A 23 12.49 5.04 17.07
N ARG A 24 12.63 5.20 18.40
CA ARG A 24 13.50 6.23 19.01
C ARG A 24 14.95 6.07 18.59
N THR A 25 15.46 4.84 18.62
CA THR A 25 16.84 4.53 18.21
C THR A 25 17.12 4.95 16.75
N GLU A 26 16.10 4.91 15.92
CA GLU A 26 16.19 5.22 14.50
C GLU A 26 15.81 6.67 14.14
N GLY A 27 15.65 7.53 15.17
CA GLY A 27 15.47 8.97 15.01
C GLY A 27 14.03 9.44 14.83
N PHE A 28 13.04 8.58 15.10
CA PHE A 28 11.62 8.94 15.13
C PHE A 28 11.16 9.40 16.52
N GLU A 29 10.00 10.06 16.58
CA GLU A 29 9.31 10.39 17.82
C GLU A 29 8.06 9.49 17.95
N PRO A 30 8.14 8.36 18.68
CA PRO A 30 6.99 7.50 18.87
C PRO A 30 6.03 8.06 19.92
N ARG A 31 4.74 8.03 19.60
CA ARG A 31 3.63 8.30 20.51
C ARG A 31 2.76 7.06 20.58
N TRP A 32 2.37 6.64 21.76
CA TRP A 32 1.59 5.42 21.96
C TRP A 32 0.19 5.69 22.49
N CYS A 33 -0.77 4.97 21.94
CA CYS A 33 -2.16 4.86 22.39
C CYS A 33 -2.54 3.38 22.50
N ALA A 34 -3.23 3.01 23.60
CA ALA A 34 -3.69 1.63 23.82
C ALA A 34 -5.10 1.37 23.25
N ALA A 35 -5.76 2.38 22.67
CA ALA A 35 -7.16 2.30 22.23
C ALA A 35 -7.38 3.10 20.95
N GLY A 36 -8.30 2.64 20.10
CA GLY A 36 -8.58 3.24 18.81
C GLY A 36 -9.20 4.61 18.88
N GLU A 37 -10.14 4.86 19.80
CA GLU A 37 -10.75 6.20 19.98
C GLU A 37 -9.72 7.24 20.44
N ALA A 38 -8.75 6.85 21.28
CA ALA A 38 -7.67 7.73 21.69
C ALA A 38 -6.74 8.08 20.52
N ALA A 39 -6.52 7.13 19.61
CA ALA A 39 -5.70 7.32 18.42
C ALA A 39 -6.32 8.37 17.47
N LEU A 40 -7.64 8.35 17.29
CA LEU A 40 -8.34 9.33 16.45
C LEU A 40 -8.15 10.77 16.93
N ALA A 41 -8.01 10.98 18.25
CA ALA A 41 -7.78 12.31 18.83
C ALA A 41 -6.30 12.76 18.74
N GLN A 42 -5.35 11.84 18.50
CA GLN A 42 -3.91 12.11 18.54
C GLN A 42 -3.20 11.97 17.19
N ALA A 43 -3.94 11.78 16.11
CA ALA A 43 -3.38 11.53 14.78
C ALA A 43 -3.01 12.79 14.00
N ASP A 44 -3.46 13.97 14.40
CA ASP A 44 -3.40 15.20 13.58
C ASP A 44 -1.97 15.63 13.18
N ASP A 45 -0.96 15.35 14.01
CA ASP A 45 0.45 15.66 13.73
C ASP A 45 1.31 14.41 13.44
N ALA A 46 0.69 13.26 13.29
CA ALA A 46 1.38 12.01 12.98
C ALA A 46 1.88 12.01 11.52
N ALA A 47 3.14 11.69 11.33
CA ALA A 47 3.72 11.46 10.02
C ALA A 47 3.37 10.06 9.47
N LEU A 48 3.05 9.10 10.36
CA LEU A 48 2.62 7.75 10.04
C LEU A 48 1.93 7.13 11.26
N VAL A 49 0.94 6.28 11.02
CA VAL A 49 0.27 5.48 12.06
C VAL A 49 0.64 4.01 11.90
N ILE A 50 1.09 3.38 12.99
CA ILE A 50 1.18 1.92 13.13
C ILE A 50 -0.07 1.49 13.89
N LEU A 51 -0.89 0.63 13.30
CA LEU A 51 -2.26 0.37 13.78
C LEU A 51 -2.50 -1.13 13.92
N ASP A 52 -2.72 -1.58 15.15
CA ASP A 52 -3.20 -2.95 15.37
C ASP A 52 -4.65 -3.10 14.91
N VAL A 53 -4.95 -4.26 14.32
CA VAL A 53 -6.31 -4.64 13.92
C VAL A 53 -7.15 -5.01 15.14
N GLY A 54 -6.54 -5.68 16.15
CA GLY A 54 -7.22 -6.28 17.30
C GLY A 54 -7.33 -5.37 18.53
N LEU A 55 -7.77 -4.13 18.39
CA LEU A 55 -7.91 -3.19 19.52
C LEU A 55 -9.13 -3.50 20.41
N PRO A 56 -9.09 -3.14 21.72
CA PRO A 56 -10.11 -3.53 22.68
C PRO A 56 -11.44 -2.75 22.59
N ASP A 57 -11.43 -1.55 22.01
CA ASP A 57 -12.58 -0.63 21.95
C ASP A 57 -13.27 -0.64 20.58
N ILE A 58 -12.53 -0.31 19.53
CA ILE A 58 -13.02 -0.34 18.17
C ILE A 58 -11.97 -1.05 17.27
N SER A 59 -12.43 -1.77 16.26
CA SER A 59 -11.53 -2.45 15.32
C SER A 59 -10.55 -1.47 14.68
N GLY A 60 -9.29 -1.88 14.50
CA GLY A 60 -8.31 -1.09 13.75
C GLY A 60 -8.77 -0.73 12.34
N PHE A 61 -9.60 -1.54 11.69
CA PHE A 61 -10.21 -1.20 10.40
C PHE A 61 -11.19 -0.01 10.50
N GLU A 62 -11.92 0.11 11.60
CA GLU A 62 -12.79 1.25 11.83
C GLU A 62 -11.99 2.52 12.11
N VAL A 63 -10.92 2.42 12.91
CA VAL A 63 -9.96 3.53 13.10
C VAL A 63 -9.40 3.97 11.76
N PHE A 64 -8.95 3.02 10.93
CA PHE A 64 -8.43 3.30 9.59
C PHE A 64 -9.43 4.07 8.72
N LYS A 65 -10.69 3.62 8.64
CA LYS A 65 -11.72 4.30 7.85
C LYS A 65 -11.93 5.75 8.29
N ARG A 66 -12.01 5.98 9.61
CA ARG A 66 -12.18 7.32 10.17
C ARG A 66 -10.97 8.21 9.96
N LEU A 67 -9.75 7.69 10.13
CA LEU A 67 -8.52 8.42 9.83
C LEU A 67 -8.42 8.76 8.34
N ARG A 68 -8.69 7.80 7.46
CA ARG A 68 -8.62 8.02 6.01
C ARG A 68 -9.66 9.02 5.50
N ALA A 69 -10.82 9.12 6.15
CA ALA A 69 -11.84 10.12 5.84
C ALA A 69 -11.41 11.54 6.24
N ARG A 70 -10.62 11.70 7.32
CA ARG A 70 -10.10 13.00 7.80
C ARG A 70 -8.82 13.39 7.06
N GLU A 71 -7.90 12.45 6.94
CA GLU A 71 -6.54 12.62 6.39
C GLU A 71 -6.28 11.57 5.29
N PRO A 72 -6.73 11.82 4.05
CA PRO A 72 -6.63 10.84 2.96
C PRO A 72 -5.19 10.42 2.63
N THR A 73 -4.20 11.26 2.98
CA THR A 73 -2.78 11.04 2.68
C THR A 73 -1.95 10.55 3.84
N LEU A 74 -2.53 10.43 5.05
CA LEU A 74 -1.82 9.94 6.24
C LEU A 74 -1.41 8.48 6.04
N PRO A 75 -0.10 8.15 6.06
CA PRO A 75 0.34 6.77 5.89
C PRO A 75 -0.07 5.90 7.08
N ILE A 76 -0.63 4.72 6.79
CA ILE A 76 -1.07 3.77 7.81
C ILE A 76 -0.49 2.39 7.51
N LEU A 77 0.24 1.83 8.49
CA LEU A 77 0.80 0.50 8.48
C LEU A 77 0.03 -0.37 9.48
N PHE A 78 -0.59 -1.44 9.02
CA PHE A 78 -1.30 -2.36 9.91
C PHE A 78 -0.36 -3.35 10.60
N LEU A 79 -0.66 -3.64 11.88
CA LEU A 79 -0.18 -4.82 12.60
C LEU A 79 -1.32 -5.83 12.69
N THR A 80 -1.04 -7.11 12.45
CA THR A 80 -2.06 -8.16 12.53
C THR A 80 -1.49 -9.42 13.13
N ALA A 81 -2.22 -10.04 14.06
CA ALA A 81 -1.84 -11.31 14.69
C ALA A 81 -2.03 -12.52 13.77
N ARG A 82 -2.80 -12.39 12.70
CA ARG A 82 -3.15 -13.50 11.82
C ARG A 82 -2.74 -13.24 10.38
N ALA A 83 -2.09 -14.28 9.83
CA ALA A 83 -1.91 -14.46 8.39
C ALA A 83 -3.23 -14.87 7.69
N ASP A 84 -4.39 -14.65 8.31
CA ASP A 84 -5.66 -14.94 7.67
C ASP A 84 -5.82 -14.04 6.45
N GLU A 85 -6.02 -14.66 5.31
CA GLU A 85 -6.17 -14.02 4.00
C GLU A 85 -7.18 -12.88 4.03
N ILE A 86 -8.21 -13.00 4.86
CA ILE A 86 -9.30 -12.05 5.03
C ILE A 86 -8.79 -10.70 5.58
N ASP A 87 -7.95 -10.69 6.61
CA ASP A 87 -7.44 -9.43 7.20
C ASP A 87 -6.46 -8.72 6.25
N ARG A 88 -5.66 -9.49 5.49
CA ARG A 88 -4.77 -8.95 4.45
C ARG A 88 -5.57 -8.40 3.26
N VAL A 89 -6.62 -9.08 2.85
CA VAL A 89 -7.50 -8.65 1.75
C VAL A 89 -8.22 -7.36 2.13
N VAL A 90 -8.86 -7.32 3.29
CA VAL A 90 -9.60 -6.15 3.77
C VAL A 90 -8.67 -4.94 3.97
N GLY A 91 -7.51 -5.11 4.59
CA GLY A 91 -6.53 -4.03 4.77
C GLY A 91 -6.00 -3.47 3.45
N LEU A 92 -5.81 -4.32 2.44
CA LEU A 92 -5.33 -3.92 1.12
C LEU A 92 -6.44 -3.33 0.24
N GLU A 93 -7.68 -3.81 0.34
CA GLU A 93 -8.85 -3.25 -0.34
C GLU A 93 -9.22 -1.87 0.20
N LEU A 94 -9.03 -1.65 1.50
CA LEU A 94 -9.25 -0.35 2.15
C LEU A 94 -8.16 0.68 1.82
N GLY A 95 -7.03 0.29 1.17
CA GLY A 95 -6.00 1.22 0.73
C GLY A 95 -4.92 1.52 1.79
N ALA A 96 -4.64 0.58 2.70
CA ALA A 96 -3.49 0.67 3.62
C ALA A 96 -2.16 0.73 2.86
N ASP A 97 -1.18 1.43 3.43
CA ASP A 97 0.11 1.66 2.78
C ASP A 97 1.06 0.46 2.92
N ASP A 98 0.96 -0.30 4.01
CA ASP A 98 1.66 -1.57 4.24
C ASP A 98 1.02 -2.34 5.41
N TYR A 99 1.43 -3.59 5.63
CA TYR A 99 1.03 -4.41 6.77
C TYR A 99 2.20 -5.26 7.27
N VAL A 100 2.19 -5.58 8.56
CA VAL A 100 3.16 -6.45 9.22
C VAL A 100 2.44 -7.49 10.06
N THR A 101 2.78 -8.76 9.87
CA THR A 101 2.20 -9.86 10.65
C THR A 101 2.97 -10.06 11.95
N LYS A 102 2.25 -10.21 13.07
CA LYS A 102 2.82 -10.66 14.34
C LYS A 102 3.08 -12.18 14.29
N PRO A 103 4.24 -12.69 14.79
CA PRO A 103 5.35 -11.94 15.35
C PRO A 103 6.25 -11.32 14.28
N PHE A 104 6.75 -10.12 14.53
CA PHE A 104 7.61 -9.39 13.61
C PHE A 104 8.96 -8.99 14.25
N SER A 105 9.94 -8.72 13.40
CA SER A 105 11.19 -8.12 13.83
C SER A 105 11.04 -6.60 13.95
N PRO A 106 11.42 -5.97 15.10
CA PRO A 106 11.41 -4.51 15.22
C PRO A 106 12.23 -3.81 14.13
N ARG A 107 13.33 -4.40 13.68
CA ARG A 107 14.16 -3.88 12.58
C ARG A 107 13.42 -3.91 11.24
N GLU A 108 12.66 -4.97 10.98
CA GLU A 108 11.83 -5.07 9.78
C GLU A 108 10.76 -3.99 9.77
N LEU A 109 10.07 -3.81 10.89
CA LEU A 109 9.02 -2.80 11.01
C LEU A 109 9.58 -1.39 10.78
N VAL A 110 10.70 -1.04 11.39
CA VAL A 110 11.34 0.28 11.17
C VAL A 110 11.76 0.47 9.71
N ALA A 111 12.27 -0.57 9.04
CA ALA A 111 12.59 -0.49 7.62
C ALA A 111 11.35 -0.22 6.75
N ARG A 112 10.21 -0.82 7.09
CA ARG A 112 8.91 -0.56 6.44
C ARG A 112 8.42 0.86 6.70
N VAL A 113 8.46 1.33 7.95
CA VAL A 113 8.12 2.73 8.32
C VAL A 113 8.93 3.72 7.48
N ARG A 114 10.25 3.54 7.37
CA ARG A 114 11.11 4.37 6.53
C ARG A 114 10.70 4.34 5.05
N THR A 115 10.35 3.16 4.56
CA THR A 115 9.95 2.98 3.16
C THR A 115 8.63 3.69 2.87
N VAL A 116 7.65 3.58 3.76
CA VAL A 116 6.35 4.24 3.64
C VAL A 116 6.51 5.76 3.73
N LEU A 117 7.23 6.27 4.74
CA LEU A 117 7.50 7.70 4.88
C LEU A 117 8.23 8.31 3.69
N ARG A 118 9.20 7.58 3.11
CA ARG A 118 9.88 8.05 1.90
C ARG A 118 8.92 8.17 0.71
N ARG A 119 7.94 7.28 0.58
CA ARG A 119 6.92 7.34 -0.47
C ARG A 119 5.96 8.51 -0.27
N SER A 120 5.55 8.78 0.97
CA SER A 120 4.66 9.90 1.30
C SER A 120 5.37 11.27 1.29
N ALA A 121 6.67 11.31 1.56
CA ALA A 121 7.48 12.52 1.46
C ALA A 121 7.83 12.92 0.02
N LEU A 122 7.67 12.02 -0.94
CA LEU A 122 7.70 12.40 -2.36
C LEU A 122 6.39 13.17 -2.61
N PRO A 123 6.44 14.45 -3.03
CA PRO A 123 5.23 15.21 -3.27
C PRO A 123 4.33 14.42 -4.20
N THR A 124 3.09 14.22 -3.80
CA THR A 124 2.00 13.92 -4.72
C THR A 124 1.98 15.11 -5.66
N ALA A 125 2.64 14.99 -6.79
CA ALA A 125 2.75 16.07 -7.76
C ALA A 125 1.37 16.32 -8.40
N ALA A 126 0.54 17.08 -7.67
CA ALA A 126 -0.27 18.06 -8.35
C ALA A 126 0.71 19.12 -8.85
N ASN A 127 1.02 19.07 -10.14
CA ASN A 127 1.81 20.06 -10.88
C ASN A 127 3.26 20.30 -10.42
N THR A 128 4.20 19.48 -10.93
CA THR A 128 5.38 20.00 -11.67
C THR A 128 6.17 18.82 -12.22
N SER A 129 6.18 18.67 -13.49
CA SER A 129 7.19 18.21 -14.44
C SER A 129 8.46 17.50 -13.92
N ALA A 130 8.30 16.32 -13.30
CA ALA A 130 9.18 15.19 -13.51
C ALA A 130 8.23 14.04 -13.85
N ALA A 131 8.11 13.74 -15.14
CA ALA A 131 7.07 12.88 -15.70
C ALA A 131 7.06 11.53 -14.97
N THR A 132 6.06 11.30 -14.12
CA THR A 132 5.67 9.94 -13.81
C THR A 132 5.38 9.29 -15.15
N PRO A 133 6.01 8.17 -15.50
CA PRO A 133 5.83 7.59 -16.83
C PRO A 133 4.38 7.22 -17.11
N PHE A 134 3.56 7.11 -16.07
CA PHE A 134 2.14 6.78 -16.15
C PHE A 134 1.26 7.91 -15.61
N ALA A 135 0.18 8.24 -16.33
CA ALA A 135 -0.91 9.11 -15.88
C ALA A 135 -2.24 8.38 -16.07
N CYS A 136 -3.05 8.28 -14.99
CA CYS A 136 -4.33 7.60 -15.00
C CYS A 136 -5.48 8.62 -14.97
N ASP A 137 -6.42 8.51 -15.90
CA ASP A 137 -7.72 9.22 -15.90
C ASP A 137 -8.82 8.19 -15.58
N ASP A 138 -9.23 8.13 -14.34
CA ASP A 138 -10.21 7.16 -13.85
C ASP A 138 -11.60 7.41 -14.43
N GLY A 139 -11.96 8.69 -14.67
CA GLY A 139 -13.25 9.06 -15.25
C GLY A 139 -13.42 8.57 -16.69
N LYS A 140 -12.33 8.55 -17.44
CA LYS A 140 -12.32 8.06 -18.83
C LYS A 140 -11.81 6.62 -18.96
N ARG A 141 -11.37 6.00 -17.83
CA ARG A 141 -10.71 4.68 -17.82
C ARG A 141 -9.53 4.63 -18.79
N LEU A 142 -8.71 5.68 -18.81
CA LEU A 142 -7.60 5.85 -19.73
C LEU A 142 -6.28 5.93 -18.96
N ILE A 143 -5.26 5.22 -19.44
CA ILE A 143 -3.91 5.31 -18.92
C ILE A 143 -3.00 5.83 -20.02
N HIS A 144 -2.23 6.88 -19.70
CA HIS A 144 -1.16 7.39 -20.56
C HIS A 144 0.18 6.87 -20.07
N TYR A 145 1.05 6.52 -21.01
CA TYR A 145 2.45 6.14 -20.72
C TYR A 145 3.35 7.09 -21.52
N TYR A 146 4.19 7.85 -20.81
CA TYR A 146 4.97 8.97 -21.39
C TYR A 146 4.13 9.90 -22.26
N GLY A 147 2.94 10.25 -21.80
CA GLY A 147 2.01 11.15 -22.50
C GLY A 147 1.23 10.53 -23.66
N GLN A 148 1.50 9.29 -24.04
CA GLN A 148 0.76 8.56 -25.08
C GLN A 148 -0.34 7.72 -24.46
N ALA A 149 -1.58 7.85 -24.98
CA ALA A 149 -2.70 7.04 -24.51
C ALA A 149 -2.50 5.56 -24.89
N LEU A 150 -2.70 4.68 -23.94
CA LEU A 150 -2.65 3.24 -24.15
C LEU A 150 -4.04 2.73 -24.56
N ASP A 151 -4.11 2.00 -25.65
CA ASP A 151 -5.31 1.25 -26.04
C ASP A 151 -5.34 -0.07 -25.23
N LEU A 152 -6.15 -0.11 -24.17
CA LEU A 152 -6.21 -1.21 -23.20
C LEU A 152 -7.59 -1.86 -23.20
N SER A 153 -7.62 -3.19 -23.20
CA SER A 153 -8.83 -3.93 -22.86
C SER A 153 -9.23 -3.71 -21.40
N ARG A 154 -10.46 -4.09 -21.01
CA ARG A 154 -10.97 -3.98 -19.62
C ARG A 154 -9.99 -4.58 -18.61
N TYR A 155 -9.50 -5.78 -18.87
CA TYR A 155 -8.59 -6.50 -17.96
C TYR A 155 -7.16 -5.94 -17.99
N GLU A 156 -6.66 -5.52 -19.14
CA GLU A 156 -5.37 -4.84 -19.23
C GLU A 156 -5.36 -3.53 -18.47
N TYR A 157 -6.45 -2.75 -18.55
CA TYR A 157 -6.63 -1.52 -17.77
C TYR A 157 -6.60 -1.83 -16.26
N GLY A 158 -7.40 -2.80 -15.81
CA GLY A 158 -7.47 -3.20 -14.40
C GLY A 158 -6.11 -3.67 -13.87
N LEU A 159 -5.41 -4.54 -14.61
CA LEU A 159 -4.08 -5.03 -14.26
C LEU A 159 -3.06 -3.88 -14.18
N LEU A 160 -2.98 -3.05 -15.21
CA LEU A 160 -2.01 -1.96 -15.24
C LEU A 160 -2.29 -0.93 -14.17
N LYS A 161 -3.55 -0.56 -13.93
CA LYS A 161 -3.98 0.32 -12.83
C LYS A 161 -3.57 -0.23 -11.47
N THR A 162 -3.80 -1.52 -11.21
CA THR A 162 -3.40 -2.19 -9.96
C THR A 162 -1.89 -2.12 -9.76
N LEU A 163 -1.10 -2.40 -10.79
CA LEU A 163 0.36 -2.35 -10.74
C LEU A 163 0.90 -0.93 -10.54
N ILE A 164 0.35 0.07 -11.25
CA ILE A 164 0.72 1.49 -11.12
C ILE A 164 0.39 2.03 -9.74
N GLY A 165 -0.75 1.62 -9.17
CA GLY A 165 -1.18 2.05 -7.84
C GLY A 165 -0.22 1.64 -6.72
N ARG A 166 0.65 0.64 -6.96
CA ARG A 166 1.63 0.13 -5.98
C ARG A 166 2.99 -0.19 -6.61
N PRO A 167 3.77 0.83 -6.99
CA PRO A 167 5.08 0.62 -7.58
C PRO A 167 6.02 -0.12 -6.63
N GLY A 168 6.68 -1.16 -7.15
CA GLY A 168 7.63 -1.98 -6.37
C GLY A 168 6.98 -3.06 -5.50
N PHE A 169 5.65 -3.19 -5.52
CA PHE A 169 4.96 -4.31 -4.88
C PHE A 169 4.95 -5.54 -5.81
N VAL A 170 5.15 -6.74 -5.23
CA VAL A 170 5.07 -8.01 -5.96
C VAL A 170 3.68 -8.61 -5.76
N PHE A 171 2.91 -8.74 -6.83
CA PHE A 171 1.60 -9.38 -6.84
C PHE A 171 1.71 -10.83 -7.28
N THR A 172 1.05 -11.74 -6.58
CA THR A 172 0.85 -13.12 -7.07
C THR A 172 -0.21 -13.14 -8.17
N ARG A 173 -0.25 -14.23 -8.97
CA ARG A 173 -1.25 -14.40 -10.04
C ARG A 173 -2.66 -14.46 -9.47
N GLU A 174 -2.85 -15.24 -8.42
CA GLU A 174 -4.14 -15.37 -7.73
C GLU A 174 -4.64 -14.02 -7.24
N ARG A 175 -3.71 -13.19 -6.73
CA ARG A 175 -4.05 -11.86 -6.24
C ARG A 175 -4.46 -10.93 -7.37
N LEU A 176 -3.77 -10.95 -8.51
CA LEU A 176 -4.16 -10.17 -9.68
C LEU A 176 -5.52 -10.63 -10.23
N LEU A 177 -5.77 -11.94 -10.24
CA LEU A 177 -7.08 -12.50 -10.63
C LEU A 177 -8.18 -11.96 -9.71
N SER A 178 -8.04 -12.07 -8.39
CA SER A 178 -9.05 -11.60 -7.43
C SER A 178 -9.31 -10.09 -7.45
N LEU A 179 -8.35 -9.27 -7.87
CA LEU A 179 -8.49 -7.82 -7.93
C LEU A 179 -9.04 -7.28 -9.26
N VAL A 180 -8.93 -8.05 -10.34
CA VAL A 180 -9.20 -7.55 -11.69
C VAL A 180 -10.34 -8.30 -12.37
N TRP A 181 -10.59 -9.56 -11.98
CA TRP A 181 -11.68 -10.38 -12.51
C TRP A 181 -12.78 -10.53 -11.48
N ASP A 182 -14.02 -10.31 -11.90
CA ASP A 182 -15.20 -10.59 -11.09
C ASP A 182 -15.38 -12.12 -10.96
N ASP A 183 -15.99 -12.61 -9.87
CA ASP A 183 -16.11 -14.02 -9.45
C ASP A 183 -16.77 -15.00 -10.46
N ASP A 184 -17.23 -14.54 -11.62
CA ASP A 184 -18.08 -15.29 -12.55
C ASP A 184 -17.32 -15.94 -13.72
N THR A 185 -16.00 -16.01 -13.68
CA THR A 185 -15.25 -16.62 -14.79
C THR A 185 -14.31 -17.72 -14.31
N ASP A 186 -14.60 -18.93 -14.73
CA ASP A 186 -13.74 -20.13 -14.76
C ASP A 186 -12.42 -19.90 -15.57
N SER A 187 -11.76 -18.77 -15.36
CA SER A 187 -10.61 -18.28 -16.12
C SER A 187 -9.32 -18.61 -15.40
N LEU A 188 -8.80 -19.75 -15.76
CA LEU A 188 -7.51 -20.31 -15.37
C LEU A 188 -6.33 -19.33 -15.40
N ASP A 189 -5.31 -19.55 -14.57
CA ASP A 189 -4.00 -18.86 -14.41
C ASP A 189 -3.34 -18.32 -15.69
N ARG A 190 -3.65 -18.93 -16.84
CA ARG A 190 -3.12 -18.51 -18.15
C ARG A 190 -3.57 -17.11 -18.60
N THR A 191 -4.65 -16.61 -18.04
CA THR A 191 -5.24 -15.33 -18.46
C THR A 191 -4.40 -14.15 -17.99
N VAL A 192 -3.87 -14.15 -16.76
CA VAL A 192 -3.00 -13.08 -16.24
C VAL A 192 -1.72 -12.97 -17.07
N ASP A 193 -1.02 -14.09 -17.30
CA ASP A 193 0.24 -14.10 -18.04
C ASP A 193 0.05 -13.63 -19.50
N ALA A 194 -1.07 -13.97 -20.14
CA ALA A 194 -1.39 -13.49 -21.49
C ALA A 194 -1.57 -11.96 -21.51
N HIS A 195 -2.35 -11.41 -20.58
CA HIS A 195 -2.55 -9.96 -20.48
C HIS A 195 -1.28 -9.21 -20.10
N VAL A 196 -0.47 -9.73 -19.17
CA VAL A 196 0.84 -9.16 -18.82
C VAL A 196 1.77 -9.16 -20.02
N LYS A 197 1.80 -10.22 -20.83
CA LYS A 197 2.57 -10.27 -22.08
C LYS A 197 2.14 -9.19 -23.05
N THR A 198 0.83 -9.02 -23.25
CA THR A 198 0.29 -7.97 -24.13
C THR A 198 0.58 -6.58 -23.62
N LEU A 199 0.42 -6.34 -22.32
CA LEU A 199 0.78 -5.06 -21.68
C LEU A 199 2.26 -4.73 -21.89
N ARG A 200 3.16 -5.66 -21.65
CA ARG A 200 4.60 -5.46 -21.92
C ARG A 200 4.87 -5.09 -23.37
N ALA A 201 4.21 -5.75 -24.32
CA ALA A 201 4.36 -5.41 -25.73
C ALA A 201 3.90 -3.97 -26.02
N LYS A 202 2.72 -3.56 -25.51
CA LYS A 202 2.20 -2.20 -25.66
C LYS A 202 3.09 -1.14 -25.01
N LEU A 203 3.61 -1.39 -23.82
CA LEU A 203 4.54 -0.47 -23.14
C LEU A 203 5.88 -0.37 -23.87
N LYS A 204 6.37 -1.47 -24.43
CA LYS A 204 7.64 -1.52 -25.19
C LYS A 204 7.56 -0.76 -26.52
N THR A 205 6.40 -0.61 -27.13
CA THR A 205 6.26 0.22 -28.34
C THR A 205 6.50 1.70 -28.06
N ILE A 206 6.20 2.16 -26.84
CA ILE A 206 6.36 3.56 -26.43
C ILE A 206 7.75 3.82 -25.86
N ALA A 207 8.26 2.91 -25.02
CA ALA A 207 9.58 3.03 -24.38
C ALA A 207 10.36 1.70 -24.48
N PRO A 208 11.03 1.42 -25.61
CA PRO A 208 11.63 0.12 -25.90
C PRO A 208 12.74 -0.31 -24.92
N SER A 209 13.43 0.65 -24.28
CA SER A 209 14.51 0.40 -23.34
C SER A 209 14.06 0.15 -21.89
N LEU A 210 12.77 0.28 -21.59
CA LEU A 210 12.23 0.18 -20.24
C LEU A 210 11.38 -1.08 -20.04
N GLU A 211 11.51 -1.69 -18.88
CA GLU A 211 10.68 -2.83 -18.43
C GLU A 211 9.96 -2.50 -17.13
N PRO A 212 8.84 -1.75 -17.20
CA PRO A 212 8.12 -1.32 -15.99
C PRO A 212 7.42 -2.48 -15.28
N ILE A 213 7.09 -3.58 -15.97
CA ILE A 213 6.48 -4.77 -15.39
C ILE A 213 7.53 -5.88 -15.38
N ARG A 214 7.96 -6.31 -14.18
CA ARG A 214 8.94 -7.38 -14.00
C ARG A 214 8.27 -8.63 -13.40
N THR A 215 8.80 -9.81 -13.71
CA THR A 215 8.36 -11.08 -13.10
C THR A 215 9.38 -11.52 -12.05
N HIS A 216 8.92 -11.79 -10.84
CA HIS A 216 9.69 -12.41 -9.78
C HIS A 216 9.40 -13.92 -9.76
N ARG A 217 10.31 -14.72 -10.32
CA ARG A 217 10.12 -16.19 -10.41
C ARG A 217 9.91 -16.79 -9.04
N GLY A 218 8.86 -17.61 -8.90
CA GLY A 218 8.50 -18.30 -7.66
C GLY A 218 7.64 -17.48 -6.68
N VAL A 219 7.35 -16.21 -6.99
CA VAL A 219 6.51 -15.35 -6.14
C VAL A 219 5.42 -14.66 -6.96
N GLY A 220 5.75 -14.09 -8.12
CA GLY A 220 4.78 -13.33 -8.93
C GLY A 220 5.35 -12.84 -10.25
#